data_8cedd3257850334befea4b50f1f829e0
#
_entry.id   8cedd3257850334befea4b50f1f829e0
#
_cell.length_a   1.000
_cell.length_b   1.000
_cell.length_c   1.000
_cell.angle_alpha   90.00
_cell.angle_beta   90.00
_cell.angle_gamma   90.00
#
_symmetry.space_group_name_H-M   'P 1'
#
loop_
_entity.id
_entity.type
_entity.pdbx_description
1 polymer ?
#
loop_
_entity_poly.entity_id
_entity_poly.type
_entity_poly.pdbx_seq_one_letter_code
_entity_poly.pdbx_strand_id
1 'polypeptide(L)'
;VEPVRDVRLGEEITVREASELAKTANISCRVDTDVAELIAVTYHELREGITSDGTVIERPNAVMSTAEAVSVYYQALCHSWYYGNGRIEPALLTEGLLGAVCKENKDDLEKLRAYFRTVKKKKSKAGDLWKEYIKTADLLR
;
A
#
# COMPACT_ATOMS: atom_id res chain seq x y z
N VAL A 1 -7.40 9.62 -16.22
CA VAL A 1 -6.33 10.26 -15.41
C VAL A 1 -5.08 9.41 -15.49
N GLU A 2 -3.97 10.02 -15.89
CA GLU A 2 -2.70 9.32 -15.95
C GLU A 2 -2.17 9.00 -14.54
N PRO A 3 -1.60 7.80 -14.34
CA PRO A 3 -0.99 7.46 -13.07
C PRO A 3 0.20 8.38 -12.74
N VAL A 4 0.36 8.68 -11.46
CA VAL A 4 1.52 9.44 -10.98
C VAL A 4 2.76 8.55 -11.04
N ARG A 5 3.82 9.02 -11.70
CA ARG A 5 5.05 8.25 -11.86
C ARG A 5 6.09 8.49 -10.77
N ASP A 6 6.01 9.62 -10.11
CA ASP A 6 6.92 9.98 -9.02
C ASP A 6 6.38 9.42 -7.70
N VAL A 7 7.16 8.55 -7.05
CA VAL A 7 6.77 7.94 -5.76
C VAL A 7 6.57 8.99 -4.68
N ARG A 8 7.43 10.01 -4.63
CA ARG A 8 7.31 11.08 -3.63
C ARG A 8 6.02 11.87 -3.82
N LEU A 9 5.69 12.19 -5.07
CA LEU A 9 4.44 12.88 -5.38
C LEU A 9 3.23 12.00 -5.05
N GLY A 10 3.31 10.72 -5.34
CA GLY A 10 2.27 9.75 -4.99
C GLY A 10 2.05 9.67 -3.48
N GLU A 11 3.13 9.67 -2.70
CA GLU A 11 3.06 9.71 -1.24
C GLU A 11 2.40 10.99 -0.74
N GLU A 12 2.83 12.15 -1.25
CA GLU A 12 2.27 13.45 -0.87
C GLU A 12 0.77 13.52 -1.19
N ILE A 13 0.37 13.07 -2.36
CA ILE A 13 -1.04 13.03 -2.77
C ILE A 13 -1.83 12.09 -1.85
N THR A 14 -1.29 10.92 -1.54
CA THR A 14 -1.94 9.95 -0.66
C THR A 14 -2.20 10.55 0.72
N VAL A 15 -1.19 11.17 1.32
CA VAL A 15 -1.33 11.82 2.62
C VAL A 15 -2.35 12.95 2.57
N ARG A 16 -2.26 13.82 1.57
CA ARG A 16 -3.15 14.99 1.45
C ARG A 16 -4.61 14.57 1.27
N GLU A 17 -4.87 13.67 0.32
CA GLU A 17 -6.24 13.24 0.01
C GLU A 17 -6.86 12.46 1.16
N ALA A 18 -6.10 11.56 1.78
CA ALA A 18 -6.57 10.80 2.93
C ALA A 18 -6.86 11.72 4.12
N SER A 19 -6.02 12.74 4.35
CA SER A 19 -6.22 13.73 5.41
C SER A 19 -7.50 14.54 5.19
N GLU A 20 -7.78 14.94 3.95
CA GLU A 20 -9.00 15.69 3.61
C GLU A 20 -10.25 14.84 3.83
N LEU A 21 -10.21 13.57 3.43
CA LEU A 21 -11.31 12.64 3.68
C LEU A 21 -11.54 12.42 5.19
N ALA A 22 -10.48 12.30 5.95
CA ALA A 22 -10.57 12.15 7.41
C ALA A 22 -11.19 13.38 8.07
N LYS A 23 -10.80 14.58 7.65
CA LYS A 23 -11.40 15.83 8.14
C LYS A 23 -12.90 15.89 7.85
N THR A 24 -13.28 15.56 6.62
CA THR A 24 -14.69 15.57 6.21
C THR A 24 -15.54 14.60 7.03
N ALA A 25 -14.96 13.45 7.39
CA ALA A 25 -15.64 12.44 8.20
C ALA A 25 -15.48 12.66 9.72
N ASN A 26 -14.84 13.75 10.15
CA ASN A 26 -14.55 14.05 11.56
C ASN A 26 -13.73 12.95 12.24
N ILE A 27 -12.81 12.34 11.52
CA ILE A 27 -11.91 11.30 12.04
C ILE A 27 -10.65 11.96 12.57
N SER A 28 -10.43 11.84 13.87
CA SER A 28 -9.24 12.38 14.55
C SER A 28 -8.15 11.33 14.61
N CYS A 29 -7.46 11.12 13.50
CA CYS A 29 -6.37 10.15 13.42
C CYS A 29 -5.10 10.84 12.93
N ARG A 30 -3.98 10.48 13.56
CA ARG A 30 -2.67 10.99 13.15
C ARG A 30 -2.26 10.32 11.85
N VAL A 31 -1.95 11.12 10.84
CA VAL A 31 -1.42 10.64 9.58
C VAL A 31 0.03 10.21 9.77
N ASP A 32 0.35 8.99 9.37
CA ASP A 32 1.70 8.43 9.43
C ASP A 32 2.29 8.43 8.01
N THR A 33 3.27 9.31 7.78
CA THR A 33 3.90 9.44 6.46
C THR A 33 4.74 8.22 6.09
N ASP A 34 5.32 7.51 7.07
CA ASP A 34 6.09 6.30 6.80
C ASP A 34 5.20 5.18 6.29
N VAL A 35 3.99 5.07 6.83
CA VAL A 35 3.00 4.10 6.37
C VAL A 35 2.48 4.49 4.97
N ALA A 36 2.26 5.79 4.73
CA ALA A 36 1.87 6.27 3.40
C ALA A 36 2.95 5.96 2.36
N GLU A 37 4.22 6.01 2.73
CA GLU A 37 5.31 5.62 1.85
C GLU A 37 5.23 4.15 1.45
N LEU A 38 4.92 3.25 2.39
CA LEU A 38 4.76 1.83 2.08
C LEU A 38 3.76 1.59 0.95
N ILE A 39 2.59 2.19 1.08
CA ILE A 39 1.53 1.99 0.08
C ILE A 39 1.85 2.69 -1.24
N ALA A 40 2.44 3.87 -1.20
CA ALA A 40 2.85 4.60 -2.41
C ALA A 40 3.90 3.84 -3.20
N VAL A 41 4.93 3.31 -2.53
CA VAL A 41 5.98 2.51 -3.16
C VAL A 41 5.40 1.22 -3.73
N THR A 42 4.55 0.53 -2.98
CA THR A 42 3.92 -0.72 -3.44
C THR A 42 3.11 -0.50 -4.71
N TYR A 43 2.26 0.52 -4.74
CA TYR A 43 1.46 0.82 -5.93
C TYR A 43 2.32 1.23 -7.12
N HIS A 44 3.36 2.03 -6.87
CA HIS A 44 4.27 2.46 -7.92
C HIS A 44 5.01 1.27 -8.54
N GLU A 45 5.60 0.41 -7.72
CA GLU A 45 6.34 -0.75 -8.21
C GLU A 45 5.46 -1.74 -8.95
N LEU A 46 4.27 -2.01 -8.45
CA LEU A 46 3.31 -2.90 -9.13
C LEU A 46 2.81 -2.31 -10.43
N ARG A 47 2.60 -1.00 -10.48
CA ARG A 47 2.15 -0.31 -11.69
C ARG A 47 3.21 -0.29 -12.79
N GLU A 48 4.45 -0.02 -12.41
CA GLU A 48 5.56 0.05 -13.36
C GLU A 48 6.08 -1.35 -13.76
N GLY A 49 5.81 -2.37 -12.95
CA GLY A 49 6.29 -3.73 -13.20
C GLY A 49 7.79 -3.88 -12.94
N ILE A 50 8.35 -3.00 -12.12
CA ILE A 50 9.77 -3.02 -11.79
C ILE A 50 9.97 -2.46 -10.38
N THR A 51 10.83 -3.09 -9.60
CA THR A 51 11.16 -2.61 -8.26
C THR A 51 12.23 -1.52 -8.31
N SER A 52 12.43 -0.82 -7.20
CA SER A 52 13.38 0.28 -7.11
C SER A 52 14.84 -0.12 -7.40
N ASP A 53 15.16 -1.41 -7.28
CA ASP A 53 16.50 -1.94 -7.58
C ASP A 53 16.61 -2.56 -8.98
N GLY A 54 15.59 -2.41 -9.82
CA GLY A 54 15.60 -2.85 -11.20
C GLY A 54 15.09 -4.26 -11.46
N THR A 55 14.55 -4.95 -10.46
CA THR A 55 13.99 -6.29 -10.66
C THR A 55 12.64 -6.21 -11.34
N VAL A 56 12.47 -6.92 -12.45
CA VAL A 56 11.21 -6.99 -13.18
C VAL A 56 10.24 -7.90 -12.43
N ILE A 57 8.99 -7.44 -12.28
CA ILE A 57 7.92 -8.18 -11.64
C ILE A 57 6.70 -8.18 -12.56
N GLU A 58 5.79 -9.14 -12.36
CA GLU A 58 4.55 -9.17 -13.12
C GLU A 58 3.58 -8.10 -12.61
N ARG A 59 2.98 -7.36 -13.54
CA ARG A 59 1.96 -6.37 -13.21
C ARG A 59 0.62 -7.06 -12.97
N PRO A 60 -0.11 -6.68 -11.90
CA PRO A 60 -1.50 -7.13 -11.75
C PRO A 60 -2.38 -6.63 -12.91
N ASN A 61 -3.46 -7.33 -13.19
CA ASN A 61 -4.46 -6.86 -14.15
C ASN A 61 -5.28 -5.69 -13.61
N ALA A 62 -5.34 -5.55 -12.28
CA ALA A 62 -6.04 -4.45 -11.64
C ALA A 62 -5.32 -3.12 -11.92
N VAL A 63 -6.09 -2.03 -11.99
CA VAL A 63 -5.55 -0.69 -12.13
C VAL A 63 -4.89 -0.28 -10.83
N MET A 64 -3.59 0.05 -10.91
CA MET A 64 -2.81 0.48 -9.73
C MET A 64 -2.73 2.00 -9.69
N SER A 65 -3.86 2.66 -9.53
CA SER A 65 -3.96 4.12 -9.54
C SER A 65 -3.62 4.73 -8.18
N THR A 66 -3.19 6.00 -8.19
CA THR A 66 -2.99 6.76 -6.96
C THR A 66 -4.27 6.89 -6.16
N ALA A 67 -5.42 7.00 -6.84
CA ALA A 67 -6.73 7.06 -6.18
C ALA A 67 -7.02 5.81 -5.36
N GLU A 68 -6.64 4.63 -5.86
CA GLU A 68 -6.79 3.38 -5.10
C GLU A 68 -5.84 3.30 -3.92
N ALA A 69 -4.62 3.81 -4.06
CA ALA A 69 -3.67 3.92 -2.95
C ALA A 69 -4.25 4.82 -1.83
N VAL A 70 -4.85 5.94 -2.21
CA VAL A 70 -5.54 6.84 -1.26
C VAL A 70 -6.65 6.10 -0.53
N SER A 71 -7.48 5.34 -1.26
CA SER A 71 -8.57 4.55 -0.67
C SER A 71 -8.06 3.54 0.35
N VAL A 72 -7.02 2.79 0.02
CA VAL A 72 -6.44 1.79 0.91
C VAL A 72 -5.91 2.46 2.18
N TYR A 73 -5.19 3.54 2.03
CA TYR A 73 -4.64 4.28 3.16
C TYR A 73 -5.74 4.87 4.05
N TYR A 74 -6.77 5.47 3.44
CA TYR A 74 -7.90 6.03 4.16
C TYR A 74 -8.67 4.97 4.95
N GLN A 75 -8.91 3.80 4.35
CA GLN A 75 -9.57 2.70 5.05
C GLN A 75 -8.75 2.24 6.26
N ALA A 76 -7.42 2.20 6.12
CA ALA A 76 -6.54 1.86 7.22
C ALA A 76 -6.60 2.92 8.35
N LEU A 77 -6.68 4.20 8.00
CA LEU A 77 -6.88 5.28 8.97
C LEU A 77 -8.19 5.10 9.74
N CYS A 78 -9.29 4.86 9.02
CA CYS A 78 -10.60 4.65 9.64
C CYS A 78 -10.58 3.47 10.60
N HIS A 79 -10.02 2.35 10.17
CA HIS A 79 -9.93 1.15 10.98
C HIS A 79 -9.12 1.39 12.26
N SER A 80 -7.98 2.05 12.15
CA SER A 80 -7.13 2.34 13.30
C SER A 80 -7.81 3.29 14.29
N TRP A 81 -8.63 4.21 13.79
CA TRP A 81 -9.38 5.15 14.64
C TRP A 81 -10.53 4.47 15.38
N TYR A 82 -11.28 3.59 14.71
CA TYR A 82 -12.44 2.93 15.30
C TYR A 82 -12.07 1.74 16.21
N TYR A 83 -11.08 0.94 15.81
CA TYR A 83 -10.82 -0.36 16.44
C TYR A 83 -9.42 -0.46 17.07
N GLY A 84 -8.55 0.50 16.81
CA GLY A 84 -7.19 0.49 17.29
C GLY A 84 -6.87 1.65 18.22
N ASN A 85 -5.57 1.88 18.38
CA ASN A 85 -5.02 2.93 19.22
C ASN A 85 -4.58 4.17 18.41
N GLY A 86 -5.06 4.31 17.19
CA GLY A 86 -4.65 5.38 16.27
C GLY A 86 -3.40 5.08 15.47
N ARG A 87 -2.79 3.91 15.66
CA ARG A 87 -1.65 3.46 14.87
C ARG A 87 -2.14 2.63 13.69
N ILE A 88 -1.60 2.93 12.50
CA ILE A 88 -1.90 2.14 11.30
C ILE A 88 -0.97 0.94 11.28
N GLU A 89 -1.52 -0.25 11.45
CA GLU A 89 -0.75 -1.49 11.33
C GLU A 89 -0.51 -1.83 9.86
N PRO A 90 0.70 -2.25 9.47
CA PRO A 90 0.96 -2.67 8.09
C PRO A 90 0.03 -3.76 7.57
N ALA A 91 -0.47 -4.63 8.44
CA ALA A 91 -1.46 -5.65 8.09
C ALA A 91 -2.72 -5.05 7.47
N LEU A 92 -3.14 -3.86 7.90
CA LEU A 92 -4.31 -3.18 7.34
C LEU A 92 -4.08 -2.76 5.89
N LEU A 93 -2.86 -2.36 5.55
CA LEU A 93 -2.50 -2.03 4.17
C LEU A 93 -2.55 -3.28 3.28
N THR A 94 -2.04 -4.40 3.78
CA THR A 94 -2.04 -5.67 3.03
C THR A 94 -3.48 -6.17 2.81
N GLU A 95 -4.34 -6.08 3.80
CA GLU A 95 -5.75 -6.42 3.66
C GLU A 95 -6.44 -5.53 2.63
N GLY A 96 -6.16 -4.23 2.66
CA GLY A 96 -6.68 -3.27 1.68
C GLY A 96 -6.19 -3.56 0.27
N LEU A 97 -4.91 -3.91 0.13
CA LEU A 97 -4.34 -4.34 -1.16
C LEU A 97 -5.01 -5.58 -1.68
N LEU A 98 -5.24 -6.56 -0.82
CA LEU A 98 -5.92 -7.80 -1.19
C LEU A 98 -7.31 -7.49 -1.77
N GLY A 99 -8.08 -6.63 -1.12
CA GLY A 99 -9.39 -6.21 -1.60
C GLY A 99 -9.36 -5.40 -2.89
N ALA A 100 -8.39 -4.51 -3.04
CA ALA A 100 -8.28 -3.61 -4.19
C ALA A 100 -7.70 -4.30 -5.44
N VAL A 101 -6.70 -5.15 -5.25
CA VAL A 101 -5.94 -5.77 -6.35
C VAL A 101 -6.54 -7.11 -6.76
N CYS A 102 -6.94 -7.92 -5.78
CA CYS A 102 -7.30 -9.32 -6.02
C CYS A 102 -8.79 -9.58 -6.12
N LYS A 103 -9.59 -8.57 -6.40
CA LYS A 103 -11.07 -8.61 -6.42
C LYS A 103 -11.67 -9.99 -6.73
N GLU A 104 -11.60 -10.41 -8.00
CA GLU A 104 -12.10 -11.70 -8.45
C GLU A 104 -11.05 -12.52 -9.20
N ASN A 105 -9.83 -11.99 -9.33
CA ASN A 105 -8.79 -12.59 -10.16
C ASN A 105 -7.72 -13.26 -9.29
N LYS A 106 -7.70 -14.59 -9.33
CA LYS A 106 -6.71 -15.39 -8.59
C LYS A 106 -5.29 -15.18 -9.09
N ASP A 107 -5.11 -14.84 -10.36
CA ASP A 107 -3.78 -14.58 -10.93
C ASP A 107 -3.15 -13.34 -10.30
N ASP A 108 -3.95 -12.34 -9.99
CA ASP A 108 -3.47 -11.13 -9.32
C ASP A 108 -3.02 -11.42 -7.89
N LEU A 109 -3.66 -12.37 -7.21
CA LEU A 109 -3.21 -12.83 -5.89
C LEU A 109 -1.81 -13.43 -5.97
N GLU A 110 -1.55 -14.28 -6.96
CA GLU A 110 -0.22 -14.87 -7.15
C GLU A 110 0.83 -13.81 -7.50
N LYS A 111 0.46 -12.81 -8.29
CA LYS A 111 1.34 -11.69 -8.62
C LYS A 111 1.69 -10.87 -7.38
N LEU A 112 0.71 -10.64 -6.51
CA LEU A 112 0.93 -9.92 -5.26
C LEU A 112 1.83 -10.72 -4.31
N ARG A 113 1.61 -12.03 -4.20
CA ARG A 113 2.49 -12.92 -3.42
C ARG A 113 3.93 -12.87 -3.95
N ALA A 114 4.09 -12.94 -5.27
CA ALA A 114 5.41 -12.89 -5.92
C ALA A 114 6.10 -11.55 -5.65
N TYR A 115 5.35 -10.46 -5.66
CA TYR A 115 5.86 -9.14 -5.29
C TYR A 115 6.44 -9.15 -3.87
N PHE A 116 5.70 -9.64 -2.89
CA PHE A 116 6.17 -9.70 -1.50
C PHE A 116 7.41 -10.58 -1.35
N ARG A 117 7.49 -11.71 -2.07
CA ARG A 117 8.69 -12.56 -2.06
C ARG A 117 9.92 -11.81 -2.61
N THR A 118 9.73 -11.06 -3.68
CA THR A 118 10.79 -10.24 -4.29
C THR A 118 11.27 -9.16 -3.33
N VAL A 119 10.35 -8.44 -2.73
CA VAL A 119 10.65 -7.36 -1.79
C VAL A 119 11.33 -7.89 -0.53
N LYS A 120 10.93 -9.06 -0.05
CA LYS A 120 11.54 -9.72 1.12
C LYS A 120 13.05 -9.92 0.94
N LYS A 121 13.46 -10.33 -0.25
CA LYS A 121 14.88 -10.56 -0.53
C LYS A 121 15.70 -9.27 -0.55
N LYS A 122 15.10 -8.18 -0.95
CA LYS A 122 15.81 -6.95 -1.33
C LYS A 122 15.73 -5.83 -0.30
N LYS A 123 14.69 -5.80 0.50
CA LYS A 123 14.50 -4.79 1.54
C LYS A 123 14.86 -5.32 2.93
N SER A 124 15.70 -6.34 3.00
CA SER A 124 16.18 -6.89 4.27
C SER A 124 16.95 -5.86 5.12
N LYS A 125 17.46 -4.80 4.48
CA LYS A 125 18.17 -3.71 5.15
C LYS A 125 17.26 -2.50 5.45
N ALA A 126 16.00 -2.56 5.06
CA ALA A 126 15.05 -1.48 5.32
C ALA A 126 14.66 -1.46 6.80
N GLY A 127 14.04 -0.35 7.22
CA GLY A 127 13.63 -0.17 8.60
C GLY A 127 12.60 -1.20 9.07
N ASP A 128 12.32 -1.20 10.36
CA ASP A 128 11.44 -2.18 11.01
C ASP A 128 10.01 -2.18 10.43
N LEU A 129 9.53 -1.03 9.97
CA LEU A 129 8.21 -0.91 9.36
C LEU A 129 8.10 -1.74 8.08
N TRP A 130 9.13 -1.71 7.22
CA TRP A 130 9.16 -2.55 6.02
C TRP A 130 9.24 -4.03 6.36
N LYS A 131 10.00 -4.40 7.39
CA LYS A 131 10.08 -5.79 7.86
C LYS A 131 8.73 -6.30 8.34
N GLU A 132 8.02 -5.47 9.11
CA GLU A 132 6.68 -5.78 9.59
C GLU A 132 5.70 -5.94 8.42
N TYR A 133 5.76 -5.03 7.45
CA TYR A 133 4.93 -5.07 6.24
C TYR A 133 5.16 -6.36 5.44
N ILE A 134 6.41 -6.73 5.23
CA ILE A 134 6.78 -7.94 4.49
C ILE A 134 6.25 -9.21 5.18
N LYS A 135 6.26 -9.25 6.50
CA LYS A 135 5.70 -10.38 7.27
C LYS A 135 4.21 -10.56 7.04
N THR A 136 3.49 -9.50 6.69
CA THR A 136 2.06 -9.58 6.43
C THR A 136 1.72 -10.37 5.17
N ALA A 137 2.71 -10.75 4.37
CA ALA A 137 2.51 -11.62 3.20
C ALA A 137 1.82 -12.94 3.57
N ASP A 138 1.92 -13.38 4.81
CA ASP A 138 1.21 -14.57 5.29
C ASP A 138 -0.31 -14.42 5.24
N LEU A 139 -0.82 -13.18 5.22
CA LEU A 139 -2.25 -12.90 5.07
C LEU A 139 -2.76 -13.16 3.66
N LEU A 140 -1.85 -13.34 2.69
CA LEU A 140 -2.18 -13.55 1.27
C LEU A 140 -2.36 -15.03 0.90
N ARG A 141 -2.58 -15.87 1.85
CA ARG A 141 -2.77 -17.31 1.63
C ARG A 141 -4.14 -17.65 1.02
#